data_a2a855891714dd2cc1fd5e93dffad6d3
#
_entry.id   a2a855891714dd2cc1fd5e93dffad6d3
#
_cell.length_a   1.000
_cell.length_b   1.000
_cell.length_c   1.000
_cell.angle_alpha   90.00
_cell.angle_beta   90.00
_cell.angle_gamma   90.00
#
_symmetry.space_group_name_H-M   'P 1'
#
loop_
_entity.id
_entity.type
_entity.pdbx_description
1 polymer ?
#
loop_
_entity_poly.entity_id
_entity_poly.type
_entity_poly.pdbx_seq_one_letter_code
_entity_poly.pdbx_strand_id
1 'polypeptide(L)'
;LEVGKKYIDYDRKKAEFAKETGPIRHGIGVATFWYNTAVYPISLETSSNRMLLNLDGSVTMQCGETEIGQGADTAYAQMTSDVVGLGDYRKVHVVSCQDTDITPTGLGAYASRQTYVAGFSIRQTGLMLKEKILDYAAKLTRQAVYNMDIVDGNIVRNTDGQVLMS
;
A
#
# COMPACT_ATOMS: atom_id res chain seq x y z
N LEU A 1 9.26 24.08 16.85
CA LEU A 1 8.41 25.26 16.64
C LEU A 1 9.23 26.51 16.27
N GLU A 2 10.25 26.87 17.00
CA GLU A 2 11.02 28.11 16.77
C GLU A 2 11.64 28.21 15.38
N VAL A 3 12.23 27.12 14.87
CA VAL A 3 12.78 27.07 13.50
C VAL A 3 11.67 27.30 12.48
N GLY A 4 10.52 26.64 12.65
CA GLY A 4 9.36 26.82 11.77
C GLY A 4 8.81 28.24 11.79
N LYS A 5 8.69 28.85 12.97
CA LYS A 5 8.27 30.25 13.11
C LYS A 5 9.19 31.21 12.34
N LYS A 6 10.50 31.03 12.47
CA LYS A 6 11.50 31.83 11.72
C LYS A 6 11.37 31.62 10.22
N TYR A 7 11.23 30.37 9.78
CA TYR A 7 11.14 30.02 8.36
C TYR A 7 9.94 30.67 7.65
N ILE A 8 8.77 30.72 8.31
CA ILE A 8 7.55 31.34 7.75
C ILE A 8 7.42 32.82 8.09
N ASP A 9 8.38 33.40 8.80
CA ASP A 9 8.37 34.82 9.26
C ASP A 9 7.10 35.17 10.06
N TYR A 10 6.79 34.25 11.01
CA TYR A 10 5.52 34.23 11.73
C TYR A 10 5.21 35.56 12.47
N ASP A 11 6.15 36.04 13.26
CA ASP A 11 5.90 37.20 14.14
C ASP A 11 5.71 38.48 13.32
N ARG A 12 6.47 38.70 12.25
CA ARG A 12 6.30 39.84 11.34
C ARG A 12 4.94 39.78 10.63
N LYS A 13 4.62 38.61 10.00
CA LYS A 13 3.33 38.44 9.29
C LYS A 13 2.14 38.59 10.22
N LYS A 14 2.21 38.07 11.44
CA LYS A 14 1.14 38.21 12.43
C LYS A 14 0.90 39.68 12.79
N ALA A 15 1.98 40.45 13.00
CA ALA A 15 1.89 41.89 13.30
C ALA A 15 1.38 42.72 12.10
N GLU A 16 1.73 42.32 10.87
CA GLU A 16 1.24 42.93 9.63
C GLU A 16 -0.25 42.66 9.43
N PHE A 17 -0.69 41.41 9.50
CA PHE A 17 -2.10 41.05 9.33
C PHE A 17 -3.02 41.62 10.39
N ALA A 18 -2.53 41.83 11.61
CA ALA A 18 -3.31 42.48 12.67
C ALA A 18 -3.69 43.95 12.38
N LYS A 19 -3.01 44.59 11.43
CA LYS A 19 -3.29 45.99 11.04
C LYS A 19 -4.33 46.09 9.91
N GLU A 20 -4.71 44.99 9.30
CA GLU A 20 -5.70 45.00 8.22
C GLU A 20 -7.08 45.39 8.73
N THR A 21 -7.76 46.29 8.01
CA THR A 21 -9.09 46.81 8.37
C THR A 21 -10.17 46.57 7.32
N GLY A 22 -9.81 46.02 6.15
CA GLY A 22 -10.71 45.71 5.05
C GLY A 22 -11.63 44.52 5.29
N PRO A 23 -12.52 44.21 4.34
CA PRO A 23 -13.40 43.04 4.42
C PRO A 23 -12.63 41.73 4.29
N ILE A 24 -11.43 41.73 3.66
CA ILE A 24 -10.55 40.58 3.58
C ILE A 24 -9.50 40.71 4.67
N ARG A 25 -9.33 39.67 5.45
CA ARG A 25 -8.36 39.58 6.54
C ARG A 25 -7.48 38.36 6.35
N HIS A 26 -6.19 38.51 6.58
CA HIS A 26 -5.25 37.40 6.60
C HIS A 26 -4.98 36.96 8.04
N GLY A 27 -4.68 35.68 8.18
CA GLY A 27 -4.28 35.10 9.45
C GLY A 27 -3.12 34.13 9.23
N ILE A 28 -2.33 33.93 10.26
CA ILE A 28 -1.27 32.93 10.26
C ILE A 28 -1.33 32.17 11.57
N GLY A 29 -1.30 30.84 11.46
CA GLY A 29 -1.32 29.93 12.60
C GLY A 29 -0.23 28.87 12.45
N VAL A 30 0.15 28.27 13.56
CA VAL A 30 1.06 27.12 13.60
C VAL A 30 0.43 26.04 14.47
N ALA A 31 0.37 24.83 13.94
CA ALA A 31 -0.01 23.64 14.69
C ALA A 31 1.10 22.60 14.57
N THR A 32 1.33 21.87 15.63
CA THR A 32 2.23 20.70 15.63
C THR A 32 1.49 19.50 16.18
N PHE A 33 1.80 18.37 15.61
CA PHE A 33 1.25 17.11 16.07
C PHE A 33 2.31 16.01 15.91
N TRP A 34 2.12 14.92 16.61
CA TRP A 34 2.81 13.68 16.36
C TRP A 34 1.80 12.53 16.48
N TYR A 35 2.07 11.44 15.79
CA TYR A 35 1.16 10.32 15.72
C TYR A 35 1.96 9.00 15.65
N ASN A 36 1.45 7.96 16.26
CA ASN A 36 2.11 6.66 16.28
C ASN A 36 2.11 6.02 14.89
N THR A 37 3.14 5.20 14.64
CA THR A 37 3.12 4.22 13.56
C THR A 37 2.99 2.85 14.20
N ALA A 38 1.81 2.25 14.07
CA ALA A 38 1.37 1.06 14.81
C ALA A 38 1.24 1.29 16.33
N VAL A 39 0.75 0.32 17.04
CA VAL A 39 0.50 0.40 18.49
C VAL A 39 1.26 -0.67 19.30
N TYR A 40 2.12 -1.43 18.66
CA TYR A 40 2.99 -2.38 19.35
C TYR A 40 3.99 -1.64 20.27
N PRO A 41 4.23 -2.09 21.53
CA PRO A 41 3.74 -3.34 22.16
C PRO A 41 2.45 -3.17 22.97
N ILE A 42 1.76 -2.04 22.87
CA ILE A 42 0.57 -1.74 23.68
C ILE A 42 -0.59 -2.65 23.28
N SER A 43 -0.72 -2.96 22.00
CA SER A 43 -1.74 -3.85 21.44
C SER A 43 -1.13 -4.80 20.41
N LEU A 44 -1.85 -5.87 20.11
CA LEU A 44 -1.47 -6.81 19.06
C LEU A 44 -1.68 -6.16 17.68
N GLU A 45 -0.63 -6.17 16.87
CA GLU A 45 -0.67 -5.68 15.50
C GLU A 45 -0.71 -6.86 14.52
N THR A 46 -1.88 -7.12 13.99
CA THR A 46 -2.11 -8.16 12.99
C THR A 46 -2.84 -7.61 11.79
N SER A 47 -2.59 -8.19 10.64
CA SER A 47 -3.35 -7.98 9.41
C SER A 47 -3.39 -9.28 8.64
N SER A 48 -4.51 -9.56 7.99
CA SER A 48 -4.69 -10.74 7.18
C SER A 48 -5.23 -10.37 5.81
N ASN A 49 -4.74 -11.06 4.79
CA ASN A 49 -5.27 -10.93 3.45
C ASN A 49 -5.26 -12.28 2.72
N ARG A 50 -6.01 -12.36 1.65
CA ARG A 50 -6.06 -13.49 0.74
C ARG A 50 -5.92 -12.99 -0.69
N MET A 51 -5.11 -13.66 -1.49
CA MET A 51 -4.94 -13.35 -2.91
C MET A 51 -5.36 -14.53 -3.77
N LEU A 52 -6.05 -14.23 -4.86
CA LEU A 52 -6.47 -15.21 -5.86
C LEU A 52 -6.01 -14.73 -7.23
N LEU A 53 -5.35 -15.61 -7.97
CA LEU A 53 -5.06 -15.40 -9.39
C LEU A 53 -6.32 -15.73 -10.19
N ASN A 54 -6.79 -14.77 -10.98
CA ASN A 54 -7.94 -14.93 -11.86
C ASN A 54 -7.50 -15.51 -13.22
N LEU A 55 -8.48 -16.03 -13.98
CA LEU A 55 -8.21 -16.68 -15.28
C LEU A 55 -7.67 -15.73 -16.36
N ASP A 56 -7.88 -14.43 -16.19
CA ASP A 56 -7.38 -13.37 -17.08
C ASP A 56 -6.00 -12.83 -16.69
N GLY A 57 -5.36 -13.45 -15.68
CA GLY A 57 -4.07 -13.01 -15.15
C GLY A 57 -4.15 -11.85 -14.16
N SER A 58 -5.33 -11.34 -13.85
CA SER A 58 -5.51 -10.36 -12.77
C SER A 58 -5.46 -11.03 -11.40
N VAL A 59 -5.30 -10.23 -10.34
CA VAL A 59 -5.30 -10.72 -8.95
C VAL A 59 -6.45 -10.09 -8.18
N THR A 60 -7.27 -10.90 -7.53
CA THR A 60 -8.21 -10.43 -6.51
C THR A 60 -7.54 -10.50 -5.15
N MET A 61 -7.42 -9.36 -4.47
CA MET A 61 -6.85 -9.22 -3.13
C MET A 61 -7.99 -8.88 -2.16
N GLN A 62 -8.20 -9.73 -1.16
CA GLN A 62 -9.24 -9.59 -0.15
C GLN A 62 -8.62 -9.29 1.21
N CYS A 63 -9.07 -8.23 1.86
CA CYS A 63 -8.65 -7.85 3.21
C CYS A 63 -9.79 -7.21 3.99
N GLY A 64 -9.72 -7.27 5.31
CA GLY A 64 -10.67 -6.62 6.22
C GLY A 64 -10.19 -5.24 6.70
N GLU A 65 -9.17 -4.68 6.08
CA GLU A 65 -8.67 -3.35 6.39
C GLU A 65 -9.61 -2.27 5.84
N THR A 66 -9.60 -1.09 6.45
CA THR A 66 -10.64 -0.08 6.24
C THR A 66 -10.18 1.04 5.30
N GLU A 67 -10.87 1.21 4.18
CA GLU A 67 -10.79 2.45 3.37
C GLU A 67 -11.69 3.52 4.02
N ILE A 68 -11.11 4.68 4.35
CA ILE A 68 -11.81 5.82 4.96
C ILE A 68 -11.57 7.12 4.16
N GLY A 69 -11.17 7.00 2.89
CA GLY A 69 -10.82 8.11 2.02
C GLY A 69 -9.32 8.44 1.98
N GLN A 70 -8.47 7.64 2.68
CA GLN A 70 -7.02 7.84 2.69
C GLN A 70 -6.30 7.17 1.52
N GLY A 71 -7.01 6.40 0.66
CA GLY A 71 -6.45 5.75 -0.51
C GLY A 71 -5.81 4.39 -0.25
N ALA A 72 -6.21 3.70 0.81
CA ALA A 72 -5.66 2.39 1.17
C ALA A 72 -5.84 1.36 0.06
N ASP A 73 -7.02 1.26 -0.54
CA ASP A 73 -7.31 0.29 -1.60
C ASP A 73 -6.38 0.47 -2.80
N THR A 74 -6.13 1.71 -3.21
CA THR A 74 -5.15 2.01 -4.28
C THR A 74 -3.74 1.61 -3.88
N ALA A 75 -3.32 1.92 -2.65
CA ALA A 75 -2.01 1.55 -2.14
C ALA A 75 -1.83 0.02 -2.09
N TYR A 76 -2.86 -0.71 -1.68
CA TYR A 76 -2.86 -2.17 -1.64
C TYR A 76 -2.80 -2.80 -3.04
N ALA A 77 -3.50 -2.20 -4.01
CA ALA A 77 -3.39 -2.63 -5.40
C ALA A 77 -1.96 -2.44 -5.94
N GLN A 78 -1.34 -1.30 -5.66
CA GLN A 78 0.05 -1.02 -6.03
C GLN A 78 1.02 -2.00 -5.39
N MET A 79 0.94 -2.20 -4.07
CA MET A 79 1.80 -3.14 -3.34
C MET A 79 1.64 -4.59 -3.86
N THR A 80 0.41 -5.02 -4.12
CA THR A 80 0.13 -6.35 -4.65
C THR A 80 0.72 -6.52 -6.04
N SER A 81 0.50 -5.53 -6.92
CA SER A 81 1.05 -5.53 -8.28
C SER A 81 2.57 -5.60 -8.28
N ASP A 82 3.22 -4.81 -7.43
CA ASP A 82 4.68 -4.77 -7.30
C ASP A 82 5.25 -6.10 -6.81
N VAL A 83 4.72 -6.63 -5.72
CA VAL A 83 5.21 -7.88 -5.10
C VAL A 83 5.02 -9.09 -6.02
N VAL A 84 3.87 -9.20 -6.69
CA VAL A 84 3.58 -10.30 -7.61
C VAL A 84 4.34 -10.14 -8.94
N GLY A 85 4.58 -8.89 -9.38
CA GLY A 85 5.26 -8.58 -10.63
C GLY A 85 4.30 -8.34 -11.80
N LEU A 86 3.08 -7.80 -11.53
CA LEU A 86 2.05 -7.60 -12.57
C LEU A 86 2.33 -6.40 -13.48
N GLY A 87 3.17 -5.44 -13.05
CA GLY A 87 3.53 -4.23 -13.78
C GLY A 87 2.44 -3.17 -13.88
N ASP A 88 1.19 -3.51 -13.58
CA ASP A 88 0.05 -2.59 -13.61
C ASP A 88 -0.91 -2.89 -12.43
N TYR A 89 -1.03 -1.94 -11.50
CA TYR A 89 -1.90 -2.07 -10.34
C TYR A 89 -3.39 -2.17 -10.71
N ARG A 90 -3.80 -1.74 -11.91
CA ARG A 90 -5.18 -1.88 -12.40
C ARG A 90 -5.58 -3.32 -12.66
N LYS A 91 -4.60 -4.23 -12.74
CA LYS A 91 -4.83 -5.69 -12.75
C LYS A 91 -5.12 -6.27 -11.36
N VAL A 92 -5.19 -5.45 -10.31
CA VAL A 92 -5.49 -5.89 -8.96
C VAL A 92 -6.87 -5.39 -8.55
N HIS A 93 -7.76 -6.31 -8.21
CA HIS A 93 -9.09 -6.03 -7.71
C HIS A 93 -9.08 -6.14 -6.18
N VAL A 94 -9.08 -5.01 -5.49
CA VAL A 94 -9.10 -4.97 -4.03
C VAL A 94 -10.54 -5.11 -3.54
N VAL A 95 -10.77 -6.05 -2.63
CA VAL A 95 -12.03 -6.26 -1.91
C VAL A 95 -11.74 -6.02 -0.44
N SER A 96 -12.06 -4.83 0.05
CA SER A 96 -11.80 -4.34 1.41
C SER A 96 -13.11 -4.18 2.21
N CYS A 97 -14.02 -5.14 2.11
CA CYS A 97 -15.25 -5.09 2.88
C CYS A 97 -15.04 -5.56 4.33
N GLN A 98 -15.89 -5.04 5.23
CA GLN A 98 -15.87 -5.37 6.67
C GLN A 98 -16.78 -6.56 6.97
N ASP A 99 -16.85 -7.52 6.07
CA ASP A 99 -17.65 -8.74 6.20
C ASP A 99 -16.71 -9.95 6.30
N THR A 100 -16.65 -10.55 7.48
CA THR A 100 -15.76 -11.68 7.76
C THR A 100 -16.13 -12.99 7.06
N ASP A 101 -17.31 -13.06 6.44
CA ASP A 101 -17.68 -14.18 5.56
C ASP A 101 -16.99 -14.05 4.18
N ILE A 102 -16.63 -12.84 3.78
CA ILE A 102 -16.02 -12.54 2.49
C ILE A 102 -14.53 -12.27 2.61
N THR A 103 -14.11 -11.46 3.59
CA THR A 103 -12.72 -11.04 3.76
C THR A 103 -12.13 -11.52 5.08
N PRO A 104 -10.81 -11.74 5.16
CA PRO A 104 -10.13 -11.95 6.43
C PRO A 104 -10.32 -10.75 7.37
N THR A 105 -10.26 -11.00 8.68
CA THR A 105 -10.40 -9.95 9.69
C THR A 105 -9.27 -8.92 9.58
N GLY A 106 -9.65 -7.65 9.57
CA GLY A 106 -8.78 -6.50 9.75
C GLY A 106 -9.11 -5.74 11.03
N LEU A 107 -8.15 -5.00 11.57
CA LEU A 107 -8.32 -4.24 12.81
C LEU A 107 -8.68 -2.76 12.58
N GLY A 108 -8.74 -2.33 11.32
CA GLY A 108 -9.15 -0.97 10.96
C GLY A 108 -7.99 0.01 10.75
N ALA A 109 -8.35 1.28 10.50
CA ALA A 109 -7.45 2.37 10.15
C ALA A 109 -7.18 3.27 11.36
N TYR A 110 -6.08 3.06 12.05
CA TYR A 110 -5.61 3.89 13.16
C TYR A 110 -4.08 3.78 13.29
N ALA A 111 -3.46 4.72 14.00
CA ALA A 111 -2.02 4.72 14.27
C ALA A 111 -1.14 4.43 13.04
N SER A 112 -1.53 4.91 11.87
CA SER A 112 -0.82 4.71 10.59
C SER A 112 -0.44 3.25 10.29
N ARG A 113 -1.23 2.28 10.80
CA ARG A 113 -0.92 0.85 10.71
C ARG A 113 -1.16 0.26 9.33
N GLN A 114 -2.04 0.85 8.53
CA GLN A 114 -2.49 0.19 7.29
C GLN A 114 -1.36 -0.05 6.29
N THR A 115 -0.64 0.98 5.88
CA THR A 115 0.50 0.78 4.98
C THR A 115 1.61 -0.05 5.61
N TYR A 116 1.86 0.11 6.91
CA TYR A 116 2.93 -0.58 7.61
C TYR A 116 2.60 -2.05 7.90
N VAL A 117 1.51 -2.32 8.63
CA VAL A 117 1.15 -3.67 9.09
C VAL A 117 0.50 -4.46 7.95
N ALA A 118 -0.54 -3.90 7.30
CA ALA A 118 -1.20 -4.57 6.18
C ALA A 118 -0.28 -4.70 4.98
N GLY A 119 0.56 -3.70 4.68
CA GLY A 119 1.55 -3.77 3.62
C GLY A 119 2.55 -4.91 3.82
N PHE A 120 2.98 -5.18 5.06
CA PHE A 120 3.81 -6.33 5.35
C PHE A 120 3.08 -7.65 5.09
N SER A 121 1.82 -7.77 5.51
CA SER A 121 0.96 -8.94 5.24
C SER A 121 0.76 -9.14 3.73
N ILE A 122 0.49 -8.07 2.97
CA ILE A 122 0.36 -8.09 1.51
C ILE A 122 1.64 -8.61 0.86
N ARG A 123 2.78 -8.10 1.31
CA ARG A 123 4.09 -8.56 0.81
C ARG A 123 4.27 -10.06 1.04
N GLN A 124 3.97 -10.58 2.22
CA GLN A 124 4.12 -12.01 2.51
C GLN A 124 3.19 -12.87 1.63
N THR A 125 1.91 -12.51 1.55
CA THR A 125 0.93 -13.26 0.74
C THR A 125 1.23 -13.16 -0.75
N GLY A 126 1.67 -11.99 -1.23
CA GLY A 126 2.07 -11.79 -2.63
C GLY A 126 3.29 -12.62 -3.02
N LEU A 127 4.30 -12.72 -2.15
CA LEU A 127 5.45 -13.61 -2.37
C LEU A 127 5.02 -15.10 -2.43
N MET A 128 4.12 -15.51 -1.54
CA MET A 128 3.58 -16.89 -1.57
C MET A 128 2.78 -17.16 -2.85
N LEU A 129 2.02 -16.20 -3.35
CA LEU A 129 1.31 -16.33 -4.63
C LEU A 129 2.29 -16.40 -5.79
N LYS A 130 3.28 -15.52 -5.83
CA LYS A 130 4.34 -15.49 -6.84
C LYS A 130 5.09 -16.80 -6.91
N GLU A 131 5.48 -17.35 -5.77
CA GLU A 131 6.14 -18.66 -5.67
C GLU A 131 5.28 -19.77 -6.30
N LYS A 132 3.99 -19.85 -5.95
CA LYS A 132 3.07 -20.86 -6.51
C LYS A 132 2.91 -20.71 -8.03
N ILE A 133 2.86 -19.50 -8.55
CA ILE A 133 2.79 -19.25 -10.00
C ILE A 133 4.08 -19.74 -10.66
N LEU A 134 5.23 -19.41 -10.11
CA LEU A 134 6.53 -19.84 -10.65
C LEU A 134 6.73 -21.34 -10.55
N ASP A 135 6.29 -21.98 -9.47
CA ASP A 135 6.30 -23.46 -9.33
C ASP A 135 5.48 -24.15 -10.42
N TYR A 136 4.32 -23.58 -10.75
CA TYR A 136 3.49 -24.11 -11.83
C TYR A 136 4.13 -23.86 -13.20
N ALA A 137 4.63 -22.66 -13.44
CA ALA A 137 5.35 -22.31 -14.67
C ALA A 137 6.58 -23.20 -14.90
N ALA A 138 7.30 -23.55 -13.84
CA ALA A 138 8.46 -24.45 -13.92
C ALA A 138 8.11 -25.81 -14.51
N LYS A 139 6.94 -26.37 -14.15
CA LYS A 139 6.45 -27.64 -14.68
C LYS A 139 6.12 -27.56 -16.17
N LEU A 140 5.54 -26.42 -16.60
CA LEU A 140 5.14 -26.22 -18.00
C LEU A 140 6.35 -25.89 -18.90
N THR A 141 7.25 -25.03 -18.43
CA THR A 141 8.41 -24.56 -19.21
C THR A 141 9.62 -25.46 -19.10
N ARG A 142 9.62 -26.41 -18.16
CA ARG A 142 10.78 -27.25 -17.79
C ARG A 142 12.02 -26.45 -17.38
N GLN A 143 11.79 -25.23 -16.85
CA GLN A 143 12.83 -24.36 -16.27
C GLN A 143 12.87 -24.55 -14.75
N ALA A 144 14.02 -24.29 -14.14
CA ALA A 144 14.10 -24.21 -12.68
C ALA A 144 13.50 -22.90 -12.17
N VAL A 145 12.76 -22.94 -11.05
CA VAL A 145 12.08 -21.78 -10.46
C VAL A 145 13.03 -20.60 -10.27
N TYR A 146 14.24 -20.84 -9.76
CA TYR A 146 15.22 -19.78 -9.52
C TYR A 146 15.75 -19.07 -10.79
N ASN A 147 15.48 -19.64 -11.97
CA ASN A 147 15.83 -19.05 -13.27
C ASN A 147 14.70 -18.19 -13.85
N MET A 148 13.59 -18.05 -13.15
CA MET A 148 12.42 -17.34 -13.64
C MET A 148 11.97 -16.25 -12.67
N ASP A 149 11.31 -15.24 -13.21
CA ASP A 149 10.59 -14.23 -12.44
C ASP A 149 9.28 -13.85 -13.13
N ILE A 150 8.45 -13.08 -12.46
CA ILE A 150 7.26 -12.45 -13.05
C ILE A 150 7.58 -10.96 -13.24
N VAL A 151 7.54 -10.51 -14.48
CA VAL A 151 7.78 -9.12 -14.87
C VAL A 151 6.68 -8.67 -15.82
N ASP A 152 6.01 -7.59 -15.48
CA ASP A 152 4.89 -7.02 -16.24
C ASP A 152 3.78 -8.03 -16.55
N GLY A 153 3.58 -8.98 -15.62
CA GLY A 153 2.60 -10.06 -15.75
C GLY A 153 3.03 -11.24 -16.62
N ASN A 154 4.28 -11.25 -17.09
CA ASN A 154 4.84 -12.34 -17.88
C ASN A 154 5.85 -13.14 -17.07
N ILE A 155 5.90 -14.45 -17.30
CA ILE A 155 6.99 -15.30 -16.80
C ILE A 155 8.20 -15.10 -17.68
N VAL A 156 9.28 -14.58 -17.10
CA VAL A 156 10.53 -14.30 -17.83
C VAL A 156 11.69 -15.15 -17.30
N ARG A 157 12.66 -15.40 -18.17
CA ARG A 157 13.94 -16.01 -17.76
C ARG A 157 14.88 -14.94 -17.20
N ASN A 158 15.44 -15.17 -16.02
CA ASN A 158 16.29 -14.19 -15.32
C ASN A 158 17.60 -13.87 -16.05
N THR A 159 18.12 -14.78 -16.87
CA THR A 159 19.43 -14.61 -17.52
C THR A 159 19.42 -13.65 -18.70
N ASP A 160 18.33 -13.56 -19.44
CA ASP A 160 18.23 -12.82 -20.71
C ASP A 160 16.92 -12.04 -20.88
N GLY A 161 16.00 -12.14 -19.90
CA GLY A 161 14.69 -11.47 -19.95
C GLY A 161 13.72 -12.09 -20.97
N GLN A 162 14.03 -13.25 -21.55
CA GLN A 162 13.14 -13.90 -22.51
C GLN A 162 11.80 -14.24 -21.85
N VAL A 163 10.69 -13.83 -22.46
CA VAL A 163 9.34 -14.22 -22.08
C VAL A 163 9.16 -15.72 -22.37
N LEU A 164 8.83 -16.47 -21.33
CA LEU A 164 8.58 -17.91 -21.40
C LEU A 164 7.08 -18.22 -21.47
N MET A 165 6.27 -17.40 -20.79
CA MET A 165 4.81 -17.48 -20.77
C MET A 165 4.22 -16.07 -20.53
N SER A 166 3.05 -15.83 -21.08
CA SER A 166 2.24 -14.59 -20.89
C SER A 166 0.89 -14.95 -20.27
#